data_0157a7656d1e2c638f821a5125ff260c
#
_entry.id   0157a7656d1e2c638f821a5125ff260c
#
_cell.length_a   1.000
_cell.length_b   1.000
_cell.length_c   1.000
_cell.angle_alpha   90.00
_cell.angle_beta   90.00
_cell.angle_gamma   90.00
#
_symmetry.space_group_name_H-M   'P 1'
#
loop_
_entity.id
_entity.type
_entity.pdbx_description
1 polymer ?
#
loop_
_entity_poly.entity_id
_entity_poly.type
_entity_poly.pdbx_seq_one_letter_code
_entity_poly.pdbx_strand_id
1 'polypeptide(L)'
;MFKLNKDIKVKTPDGFKYFSGIQKVYKPFYHWLIFDDGTEIKCSDNHSFGKEKIKASTIKVGDILQGKRVVYNEIVEEGIYLYDLLDVGIDNLYYSNNIISHNCEFLGSVDTLIAPSKLRSLVYDSPIKRSAGLDIYENSIKEHDYVITVDVARGVSADYSAFVVIDITKFPHKLVAKYRNNEIKPMLFPNIIFEVAKNYNNAYILCEVNDIGDQVASLLHYDLEYQNVLMCSMRGRAGQVVGQGFSGKKTQLGVKMSKTVKKVGALNLKTIIEEDKLYFNDYDIISELTTFIQKTNSFEAEDGCNDDLAMCLVIYAWLVAQDYFKELTDQDIRKRLYEDQKNQIEQDMSPFGFIVDGNESTNFVDVNGDRWFVDEYGDMSYMWDYM
;
A
#
# COMPACT_ATOMS: atom_id res chain seq x y z
N MET A 1 -9.90 -8.50 -11.92
CA MET A 1 -9.30 -9.78 -11.43
C MET A 1 -8.10 -10.07 -12.28
N PHE A 2 -6.97 -10.25 -11.67
CA PHE A 2 -5.69 -10.56 -12.33
C PHE A 2 -5.30 -12.01 -12.00
N LYS A 3 -4.71 -12.71 -12.97
CA LYS A 3 -4.15 -14.04 -12.78
C LYS A 3 -2.78 -14.11 -13.44
N LEU A 4 -1.74 -14.35 -12.63
CA LEU A 4 -0.39 -14.61 -13.14
C LEU A 4 -0.39 -15.85 -14.00
N ASN A 5 0.29 -15.76 -15.14
CA ASN A 5 0.52 -16.89 -16.03
C ASN A 5 1.89 -17.50 -15.74
N LYS A 6 1.91 -18.79 -15.43
CA LYS A 6 3.18 -19.51 -15.23
C LYS A 6 3.54 -20.47 -16.35
N ASP A 7 2.55 -20.96 -17.11
CA ASP A 7 2.75 -22.10 -18.01
C ASP A 7 2.07 -21.99 -19.39
N ILE A 8 1.27 -20.94 -19.62
CA ILE A 8 0.51 -20.79 -20.87
C ILE A 8 1.25 -19.89 -21.84
N LYS A 9 1.27 -20.24 -23.11
CA LYS A 9 1.78 -19.42 -24.21
C LYS A 9 0.63 -18.97 -25.10
N VAL A 10 0.71 -17.72 -25.58
CA VAL A 10 -0.20 -17.19 -26.58
C VAL A 10 0.45 -17.21 -27.96
N LYS A 11 -0.36 -17.37 -29.00
CA LYS A 11 0.10 -17.27 -30.39
C LYS A 11 0.36 -15.80 -30.73
N THR A 12 1.57 -15.53 -31.20
CA THR A 12 2.00 -14.20 -31.70
C THR A 12 2.43 -14.32 -33.16
N PRO A 13 2.64 -13.21 -33.89
CA PRO A 13 3.20 -13.27 -35.26
C PRO A 13 4.53 -13.99 -35.34
N ASP A 14 5.34 -13.98 -34.27
CA ASP A 14 6.65 -14.59 -34.18
C ASP A 14 6.66 -15.99 -33.53
N GLY A 15 5.48 -16.64 -33.44
CA GLY A 15 5.31 -17.94 -32.80
C GLY A 15 4.68 -17.84 -31.41
N PHE A 16 4.80 -18.92 -30.63
CA PHE A 16 4.20 -18.95 -29.29
C PHE A 16 5.12 -18.29 -28.27
N LYS A 17 4.62 -17.26 -27.58
CA LYS A 17 5.34 -16.49 -26.54
C LYS A 17 4.64 -16.63 -25.18
N TYR A 18 5.42 -16.51 -24.11
CA TYR A 18 4.89 -16.33 -22.77
C TYR A 18 4.34 -14.92 -22.61
N PHE A 19 3.43 -14.75 -21.66
CA PHE A 19 2.88 -13.48 -21.22
C PHE A 19 2.79 -13.49 -19.69
N SER A 20 2.86 -12.32 -19.05
CA SER A 20 2.96 -12.22 -17.59
C SER A 20 1.66 -12.59 -16.88
N GLY A 21 0.52 -12.28 -17.46
CA GLY A 21 -0.77 -12.56 -16.84
C GLY A 21 -1.96 -12.17 -17.68
N ILE A 22 -3.16 -12.41 -17.14
CA ILE A 22 -4.44 -12.03 -17.73
C ILE A 22 -5.16 -11.07 -16.77
N GLN A 23 -5.52 -9.92 -17.29
CA GLN A 23 -6.33 -8.93 -16.58
C GLN A 23 -7.79 -9.07 -17.01
N LYS A 24 -8.72 -9.08 -16.05
CA LYS A 24 -10.16 -9.04 -16.28
C LYS A 24 -10.68 -7.66 -15.88
N VAL A 25 -11.21 -6.91 -16.84
CA VAL A 25 -11.72 -5.54 -16.66
C VAL A 25 -13.20 -5.49 -17.00
N TYR A 26 -14.01 -4.87 -16.14
CA TYR A 26 -15.41 -4.57 -16.44
C TYR A 26 -15.49 -3.32 -17.28
N LYS A 27 -16.27 -3.36 -18.36
CA LYS A 27 -16.60 -2.21 -19.22
C LYS A 27 -18.11 -2.06 -19.29
N PRO A 28 -18.65 -0.84 -19.15
CA PRO A 28 -20.09 -0.60 -19.25
C PRO A 28 -20.60 -0.73 -20.69
N PHE A 29 -19.73 -0.61 -21.66
CA PHE A 29 -20.01 -0.80 -23.09
C PHE A 29 -18.79 -1.41 -23.79
N TYR A 30 -18.99 -1.95 -25.00
CA TYR A 30 -17.93 -2.52 -25.82
C TYR A 30 -18.23 -2.34 -27.31
N HIS A 31 -17.18 -2.41 -28.13
CA HIS A 31 -17.31 -2.55 -29.58
C HIS A 31 -17.46 -4.03 -29.93
N TRP A 32 -18.47 -4.31 -30.75
CA TRP A 32 -18.67 -5.62 -31.33
C TRP A 32 -18.34 -5.53 -32.83
N LEU A 33 -17.22 -6.13 -33.23
CA LEU A 33 -16.76 -6.21 -34.61
C LEU A 33 -17.04 -7.61 -35.15
N ILE A 34 -17.61 -7.68 -36.37
CA ILE A 34 -17.78 -8.91 -37.13
C ILE A 34 -17.13 -8.71 -38.51
N PHE A 35 -16.41 -9.74 -38.95
CA PHE A 35 -15.70 -9.76 -40.20
C PHE A 35 -16.43 -10.65 -41.23
N ASP A 36 -16.11 -10.49 -42.53
CA ASP A 36 -16.72 -11.21 -43.65
C ASP A 36 -16.53 -12.72 -43.62
N ASP A 37 -15.52 -13.22 -42.89
CA ASP A 37 -15.30 -14.64 -42.65
C ASP A 37 -16.02 -15.20 -41.41
N GLY A 38 -16.86 -14.40 -40.78
CA GLY A 38 -17.58 -14.76 -39.56
C GLY A 38 -16.77 -14.65 -38.26
N THR A 39 -15.54 -14.13 -38.31
CA THR A 39 -14.74 -13.83 -37.11
C THR A 39 -15.42 -12.71 -36.31
N GLU A 40 -15.54 -12.88 -35.01
CA GLU A 40 -16.10 -11.86 -34.10
C GLU A 40 -15.06 -11.44 -33.05
N ILE A 41 -15.05 -10.15 -32.71
CA ILE A 41 -14.25 -9.59 -31.63
C ILE A 41 -15.11 -8.64 -30.81
N LYS A 42 -15.10 -8.82 -29.48
CA LYS A 42 -15.66 -7.87 -28.51
C LYS A 42 -14.50 -7.22 -27.78
N CYS A 43 -14.39 -5.91 -27.85
CA CYS A 43 -13.24 -5.19 -27.29
C CYS A 43 -13.65 -3.81 -26.75
N SER A 44 -12.76 -3.17 -25.99
CA SER A 44 -12.94 -1.76 -25.59
C SER A 44 -12.73 -0.83 -26.78
N ASP A 45 -13.25 0.38 -26.70
CA ASP A 45 -13.06 1.44 -27.68
C ASP A 45 -11.59 1.78 -27.96
N ASN A 46 -10.75 1.66 -26.94
CA ASN A 46 -9.31 1.90 -27.02
C ASN A 46 -8.51 0.70 -27.52
N HIS A 47 -9.12 -0.48 -27.67
CA HIS A 47 -8.41 -1.65 -28.13
C HIS A 47 -7.79 -1.42 -29.52
N SER A 48 -6.55 -1.82 -29.67
CA SER A 48 -5.77 -1.58 -30.89
C SER A 48 -5.47 -2.87 -31.63
N PHE A 49 -5.47 -2.78 -32.96
CA PHE A 49 -5.18 -3.92 -33.85
C PHE A 49 -3.93 -3.69 -34.69
N GLY A 50 -3.15 -4.76 -34.84
CA GLY A 50 -1.95 -4.77 -35.69
C GLY A 50 -0.80 -3.91 -35.17
N LYS A 51 0.27 -3.86 -35.97
CA LYS A 51 1.46 -3.04 -35.67
C LYS A 51 1.16 -1.54 -35.76
N GLU A 52 0.20 -1.16 -36.60
CA GLU A 52 -0.23 0.21 -36.83
C GLU A 52 -1.09 0.77 -35.70
N LYS A 53 -1.41 -0.06 -34.70
CA LYS A 53 -2.23 0.31 -33.53
C LYS A 53 -3.57 0.97 -33.91
N ILE A 54 -4.29 0.39 -34.89
CA ILE A 54 -5.60 0.89 -35.34
C ILE A 54 -6.62 0.70 -34.21
N LYS A 55 -7.19 1.77 -33.69
CA LYS A 55 -8.15 1.70 -32.58
C LYS A 55 -9.52 1.19 -33.04
N ALA A 56 -10.17 0.35 -32.24
CA ALA A 56 -11.51 -0.17 -32.49
C ALA A 56 -12.53 0.96 -32.79
N SER A 57 -12.46 2.07 -32.06
CA SER A 57 -13.33 3.24 -32.22
C SER A 57 -13.17 3.96 -33.59
N THR A 58 -12.07 3.74 -34.28
CA THR A 58 -11.82 4.39 -35.59
C THR A 58 -12.20 3.52 -36.79
N ILE A 59 -12.47 2.23 -36.56
CA ILE A 59 -12.78 1.25 -37.60
C ILE A 59 -14.24 1.44 -38.05
N LYS A 60 -14.47 1.44 -39.38
CA LYS A 60 -15.80 1.55 -39.99
C LYS A 60 -16.20 0.29 -40.72
N VAL A 61 -17.50 0.06 -40.85
CA VAL A 61 -18.02 -1.01 -41.72
C VAL A 61 -17.52 -0.78 -43.14
N GLY A 62 -16.96 -1.81 -43.75
CA GLY A 62 -16.34 -1.77 -45.07
C GLY A 62 -14.80 -1.69 -45.03
N ASP A 63 -14.20 -1.28 -43.92
CA ASP A 63 -12.74 -1.23 -43.77
C ASP A 63 -12.15 -2.65 -43.85
N ILE A 64 -10.90 -2.73 -44.31
CA ILE A 64 -10.16 -3.97 -44.40
C ILE A 64 -9.09 -3.99 -43.26
N LEU A 65 -9.26 -4.87 -42.33
CA LEU A 65 -8.32 -5.10 -41.24
C LEU A 65 -7.60 -6.44 -41.43
N GLN A 66 -6.30 -6.40 -41.69
CA GLN A 66 -5.47 -7.59 -41.86
C GLN A 66 -6.02 -8.59 -42.90
N GLY A 67 -6.53 -8.05 -44.02
CA GLY A 67 -7.07 -8.84 -45.13
C GLY A 67 -8.53 -9.30 -44.99
N LYS A 68 -9.20 -8.98 -43.88
CA LYS A 68 -10.63 -9.26 -43.63
C LYS A 68 -11.44 -8.00 -43.66
N ARG A 69 -12.60 -8.04 -44.26
CA ARG A 69 -13.51 -6.88 -44.32
C ARG A 69 -14.41 -6.83 -43.10
N VAL A 70 -14.49 -5.69 -42.47
CA VAL A 70 -15.44 -5.42 -41.37
C VAL A 70 -16.84 -5.30 -41.93
N VAL A 71 -17.74 -6.18 -41.53
CA VAL A 71 -19.15 -6.17 -41.96
C VAL A 71 -20.08 -5.59 -40.90
N TYR A 72 -19.62 -5.52 -39.66
CA TYR A 72 -20.37 -4.97 -38.54
C TYR A 72 -19.39 -4.33 -37.52
N ASN A 73 -19.71 -3.14 -37.02
CA ASN A 73 -19.05 -2.52 -35.88
C ASN A 73 -20.04 -1.56 -35.19
N GLU A 74 -20.51 -1.96 -34.02
CA GLU A 74 -21.40 -1.14 -33.22
C GLU A 74 -20.93 -1.14 -31.75
N ILE A 75 -21.30 -0.07 -31.06
CA ILE A 75 -21.14 0.04 -29.61
C ILE A 75 -22.35 -0.60 -28.98
N VAL A 76 -22.12 -1.61 -28.15
CA VAL A 76 -23.14 -2.28 -27.36
C VAL A 76 -23.08 -1.78 -25.92
N GLU A 77 -24.14 -1.08 -25.49
CA GLU A 77 -24.29 -0.54 -24.13
C GLU A 77 -24.76 -1.61 -23.15
N GLU A 78 -24.02 -2.70 -23.08
CA GLU A 78 -24.24 -3.80 -22.15
C GLU A 78 -22.94 -4.06 -21.40
N GLY A 79 -23.02 -4.14 -20.07
CA GLY A 79 -21.84 -4.37 -19.23
C GLY A 79 -21.19 -5.71 -19.50
N ILE A 80 -19.91 -5.71 -19.83
CA ILE A 80 -19.15 -6.93 -20.14
C ILE A 80 -17.82 -6.96 -19.39
N TYR A 81 -17.35 -8.18 -19.08
CA TYR A 81 -15.98 -8.40 -18.66
C TYR A 81 -15.09 -8.70 -19.86
N LEU A 82 -14.12 -7.85 -20.12
CA LEU A 82 -13.10 -8.05 -21.12
C LEU A 82 -11.82 -8.61 -20.47
N TYR A 83 -11.04 -9.33 -21.26
CA TYR A 83 -9.79 -9.95 -20.84
C TYR A 83 -8.66 -9.40 -21.68
N ASP A 84 -7.61 -8.93 -21.04
CA ASP A 84 -6.40 -8.45 -21.70
C ASP A 84 -5.20 -9.26 -21.22
N LEU A 85 -4.23 -9.49 -22.11
CA LEU A 85 -3.00 -10.17 -21.79
C LEU A 85 -1.94 -9.14 -21.39
N LEU A 86 -1.08 -9.46 -20.46
CA LEU A 86 -0.03 -8.58 -20.00
C LEU A 86 1.32 -9.04 -20.50
N ASP A 87 2.14 -8.10 -21.00
CA ASP A 87 3.53 -8.30 -21.45
C ASP A 87 3.68 -9.46 -22.45
N VAL A 88 3.02 -9.35 -23.59
CA VAL A 88 3.10 -10.35 -24.65
C VAL A 88 4.30 -10.11 -25.53
N GLY A 89 5.44 -10.70 -25.22
CA GLY A 89 6.67 -10.55 -26.02
C GLY A 89 7.13 -9.08 -26.13
N ILE A 90 8.04 -8.82 -27.07
CA ILE A 90 8.64 -7.48 -27.24
C ILE A 90 7.68 -6.52 -27.95
N ASP A 91 6.91 -7.01 -28.94
CA ASP A 91 6.04 -6.18 -29.80
C ASP A 91 4.61 -6.06 -29.26
N ASN A 92 4.28 -6.69 -28.13
CA ASN A 92 2.95 -6.72 -27.53
C ASN A 92 1.82 -7.14 -28.51
N LEU A 93 2.14 -8.00 -29.49
CA LEU A 93 1.20 -8.49 -30.48
C LEU A 93 0.79 -9.95 -30.19
N TYR A 94 -0.49 -10.22 -30.28
CA TYR A 94 -1.03 -11.58 -30.16
C TYR A 94 -2.25 -11.78 -31.04
N TYR A 95 -2.60 -13.04 -31.31
CA TYR A 95 -3.81 -13.36 -32.06
C TYR A 95 -5.02 -13.49 -31.14
N SER A 96 -6.04 -12.65 -31.39
CA SER A 96 -7.36 -12.70 -30.80
C SER A 96 -8.33 -13.12 -31.93
N ASN A 97 -8.88 -14.33 -31.86
CA ASN A 97 -9.73 -14.88 -32.93
C ASN A 97 -9.14 -14.73 -34.36
N ASN A 98 -7.86 -15.04 -34.54
CA ASN A 98 -7.10 -14.91 -35.80
C ASN A 98 -6.94 -13.47 -36.32
N ILE A 99 -7.22 -12.47 -35.54
CA ILE A 99 -6.86 -11.07 -35.82
C ILE A 99 -5.69 -10.70 -34.92
N ILE A 100 -4.67 -10.04 -35.45
CA ILE A 100 -3.57 -9.53 -34.64
C ILE A 100 -4.07 -8.36 -33.81
N SER A 101 -4.20 -8.59 -32.51
CA SER A 101 -4.48 -7.57 -31.53
C SER A 101 -3.16 -7.03 -30.98
N HIS A 102 -3.12 -5.75 -30.71
CA HIS A 102 -2.04 -5.14 -29.96
C HIS A 102 -2.48 -5.14 -28.50
N ASN A 103 -1.69 -5.77 -27.65
CA ASN A 103 -1.88 -5.61 -26.21
C ASN A 103 -1.82 -4.11 -25.93
N CYS A 104 -2.81 -3.58 -25.27
CA CYS A 104 -2.73 -2.22 -24.78
C CYS A 104 -1.48 -2.16 -23.89
N GLU A 105 -0.40 -1.58 -24.41
CA GLU A 105 0.61 -1.06 -23.53
C GLU A 105 -0.19 -0.17 -22.57
N PHE A 106 -0.13 -0.53 -21.30
CA PHE A 106 -0.48 0.40 -20.27
C PHE A 106 0.59 1.50 -20.34
N LEU A 107 0.41 2.38 -21.32
CA LEU A 107 1.04 3.67 -21.33
C LEU A 107 0.32 4.39 -20.21
N GLY A 108 0.89 4.34 -19.00
CA GLY A 108 0.57 5.33 -18.01
C GLY A 108 0.60 6.66 -18.72
N SER A 109 -0.26 7.57 -18.33
CA SER A 109 -0.36 8.90 -18.92
C SER A 109 1.02 9.48 -19.13
N VAL A 110 1.19 10.27 -20.15
CA VAL A 110 2.42 11.03 -20.37
C VAL A 110 2.60 11.92 -19.14
N ASP A 111 3.80 11.96 -18.56
CA ASP A 111 4.14 12.73 -17.36
C ASP A 111 3.55 12.21 -16.01
N THR A 112 3.37 10.89 -15.87
CA THR A 112 3.03 10.29 -14.58
C THR A 112 4.10 10.57 -13.52
N LEU A 113 3.67 10.70 -12.27
CA LEU A 113 4.58 10.89 -11.13
C LEU A 113 5.64 9.78 -11.06
N ILE A 114 5.21 8.54 -11.18
CA ILE A 114 6.06 7.35 -11.14
C ILE A 114 6.45 6.95 -12.57
N ALA A 115 7.71 6.56 -12.75
CA ALA A 115 8.18 6.13 -14.06
C ALA A 115 7.34 4.97 -14.62
N PRO A 116 6.91 5.02 -15.89
CA PRO A 116 6.06 3.97 -16.50
C PRO A 116 6.68 2.56 -16.41
N SER A 117 8.00 2.44 -16.46
CA SER A 117 8.71 1.17 -16.27
C SER A 117 8.49 0.60 -14.88
N LYS A 118 8.48 1.44 -13.84
CA LYS A 118 8.23 1.05 -12.46
C LYS A 118 6.78 0.64 -12.26
N LEU A 119 5.82 1.45 -12.77
CA LEU A 119 4.39 1.13 -12.69
C LEU A 119 4.07 -0.23 -13.32
N ARG A 120 4.71 -0.57 -14.44
CA ARG A 120 4.57 -1.88 -15.09
C ARG A 120 5.14 -3.04 -14.28
N SER A 121 6.11 -2.81 -13.43
CA SER A 121 6.71 -3.84 -12.56
C SER A 121 5.89 -4.10 -11.29
N LEU A 122 4.93 -3.23 -10.96
CA LEU A 122 4.08 -3.40 -9.79
C LEU A 122 3.07 -4.54 -10.03
N VAL A 123 3.04 -5.45 -9.07
CA VAL A 123 2.14 -6.61 -9.07
C VAL A 123 1.07 -6.39 -8.00
N TYR A 124 -0.16 -6.82 -8.26
CA TYR A 124 -1.23 -6.75 -7.28
C TYR A 124 -1.83 -8.12 -6.99
N ASP A 125 -2.31 -8.27 -5.75
CA ASP A 125 -2.92 -9.46 -5.22
C ASP A 125 -4.37 -9.19 -4.80
N SER A 126 -5.12 -10.27 -4.57
CA SER A 126 -6.43 -10.15 -3.95
C SER A 126 -6.29 -9.96 -2.43
N PRO A 127 -7.06 -9.08 -1.81
CA PRO A 127 -7.04 -8.95 -0.36
C PRO A 127 -7.49 -10.25 0.32
N ILE A 128 -6.95 -10.53 1.50
CA ILE A 128 -7.36 -11.70 2.32
C ILE A 128 -8.79 -11.53 2.85
N LYS A 129 -9.23 -10.28 3.02
CA LYS A 129 -10.59 -9.95 3.44
C LYS A 129 -11.05 -8.67 2.77
N ARG A 130 -12.31 -8.66 2.31
CA ARG A 130 -12.97 -7.48 1.73
C ARG A 130 -14.31 -7.26 2.38
N SER A 131 -14.59 -6.05 2.87
CA SER A 131 -15.84 -5.71 3.53
C SER A 131 -16.15 -4.21 3.44
N ALA A 132 -17.26 -3.82 2.85
CA ALA A 132 -17.80 -2.46 2.84
C ALA A 132 -16.76 -1.35 2.49
N GLY A 133 -15.92 -1.58 1.50
CA GLY A 133 -14.88 -0.65 1.07
C GLY A 133 -13.53 -0.84 1.75
N LEU A 134 -13.45 -1.67 2.81
CA LEU A 134 -12.19 -2.04 3.47
C LEU A 134 -11.63 -3.32 2.84
N ASP A 135 -10.42 -3.22 2.30
CA ASP A 135 -9.62 -4.32 1.80
C ASP A 135 -8.42 -4.55 2.73
N ILE A 136 -8.28 -5.76 3.24
CA ILE A 136 -7.19 -6.16 4.14
C ILE A 136 -6.28 -7.13 3.39
N TYR A 137 -5.00 -6.81 3.31
CA TYR A 137 -3.94 -7.62 2.70
C TYR A 137 -3.15 -8.41 3.73
N GLU A 138 -2.99 -7.85 4.95
CA GLU A 138 -2.37 -8.52 6.08
C GLU A 138 -3.09 -8.16 7.38
N ASN A 139 -3.21 -9.14 8.27
CA ASN A 139 -3.70 -8.88 9.62
C ASN A 139 -2.62 -8.16 10.44
N SER A 140 -3.04 -7.46 11.49
CA SER A 140 -2.08 -6.83 12.42
C SER A 140 -1.20 -7.89 13.09
N ILE A 141 0.07 -7.56 13.24
CA ILE A 141 1.07 -8.37 13.94
C ILE A 141 1.33 -7.67 15.28
N LYS A 142 1.35 -8.44 16.35
CA LYS A 142 1.64 -7.92 17.69
C LYS A 142 3.02 -7.22 17.70
N GLU A 143 3.11 -6.08 18.39
CA GLU A 143 4.34 -5.28 18.50
C GLU A 143 4.81 -4.63 17.18
N HIS A 144 4.00 -4.66 16.14
CA HIS A 144 4.24 -3.84 14.94
C HIS A 144 3.60 -2.47 15.09
N ASP A 145 4.25 -1.47 14.50
CA ASP A 145 3.78 -0.08 14.45
C ASP A 145 3.16 0.22 13.10
N TYR A 146 2.02 0.92 13.15
CA TYR A 146 1.23 1.22 11.96
C TYR A 146 0.92 2.70 11.87
N VAL A 147 0.84 3.18 10.64
CA VAL A 147 0.35 4.54 10.32
C VAL A 147 -0.85 4.42 9.41
N ILE A 148 -1.85 5.22 9.68
CA ILE A 148 -3.02 5.44 8.82
C ILE A 148 -2.96 6.86 8.29
N THR A 149 -2.98 7.01 6.97
CA THR A 149 -3.12 8.32 6.32
C THR A 149 -4.46 8.41 5.64
N VAL A 150 -5.16 9.53 5.87
CA VAL A 150 -6.58 9.69 5.55
C VAL A 150 -6.78 10.87 4.64
N ASP A 151 -7.49 10.65 3.54
CA ASP A 151 -8.04 11.66 2.65
C ASP A 151 -9.56 11.65 2.76
N VAL A 152 -10.18 12.82 2.97
CA VAL A 152 -11.61 12.93 3.31
C VAL A 152 -12.36 13.68 2.23
N ALA A 153 -13.25 12.97 1.54
CA ALA A 153 -14.18 13.56 0.59
C ALA A 153 -15.43 14.15 1.27
N ARG A 154 -16.06 15.09 0.60
CA ARG A 154 -17.31 15.71 1.05
C ARG A 154 -18.54 14.78 1.06
N GLY A 155 -18.42 13.56 0.52
CA GLY A 155 -19.53 12.62 0.40
C GLY A 155 -20.56 13.00 -0.67
N VAL A 156 -20.17 13.82 -1.65
CA VAL A 156 -21.02 14.24 -2.76
C VAL A 156 -20.50 13.59 -4.05
N SER A 157 -20.90 12.38 -4.26
CA SER A 157 -20.94 11.53 -5.46
C SER A 157 -19.72 11.35 -6.39
N ALA A 158 -18.68 12.17 -6.36
CA ALA A 158 -17.53 12.04 -7.26
C ALA A 158 -16.25 11.60 -6.55
N ASP A 159 -15.99 12.11 -5.35
CA ASP A 159 -14.75 11.86 -4.61
C ASP A 159 -14.97 10.80 -3.52
N TYR A 160 -13.93 10.02 -3.26
CA TYR A 160 -13.98 8.97 -2.24
C TYR A 160 -13.34 9.44 -0.93
N SER A 161 -13.96 9.09 0.19
CA SER A 161 -13.23 9.07 1.45
C SER A 161 -12.35 7.83 1.48
N ALA A 162 -11.06 8.02 1.68
CA ALA A 162 -10.07 6.97 1.59
C ALA A 162 -9.08 7.01 2.76
N PHE A 163 -8.53 5.86 3.11
CA PHE A 163 -7.33 5.76 3.92
C PHE A 163 -6.51 4.54 3.55
N VAL A 164 -5.24 4.58 3.88
CA VAL A 164 -4.32 3.45 3.79
C VAL A 164 -3.70 3.16 5.14
N VAL A 165 -3.47 1.89 5.43
CA VAL A 165 -2.77 1.41 6.64
C VAL A 165 -1.43 0.86 6.22
N ILE A 166 -0.37 1.38 6.80
CA ILE A 166 1.01 1.03 6.44
C ILE A 166 1.75 0.55 7.68
N ASP A 167 2.32 -0.63 7.61
CA ASP A 167 3.27 -1.16 8.59
C ASP A 167 4.61 -0.43 8.41
N ILE A 168 5.05 0.26 9.47
CA ILE A 168 6.27 1.06 9.49
C ILE A 168 7.39 0.42 10.31
N THR A 169 7.18 -0.79 10.78
CA THR A 169 8.08 -1.51 11.69
C THR A 169 9.44 -1.80 11.08
N LYS A 170 9.46 -2.17 9.81
CA LYS A 170 10.70 -2.55 9.08
C LYS A 170 10.66 -2.03 7.65
N PHE A 171 11.82 -1.73 7.10
CA PHE A 171 11.95 -1.45 5.66
C PHE A 171 12.02 -2.75 4.84
N PRO A 172 11.41 -2.78 3.65
CA PRO A 172 10.51 -1.77 3.12
C PRO A 172 9.22 -1.66 3.94
N HIS A 173 8.71 -0.44 4.13
CA HIS A 173 7.39 -0.26 4.72
C HIS A 173 6.34 -0.95 3.86
N LYS A 174 5.24 -1.42 4.46
CA LYS A 174 4.28 -2.27 3.76
C LYS A 174 2.84 -1.80 3.95
N LEU A 175 2.13 -1.62 2.85
CA LEU A 175 0.69 -1.39 2.90
C LEU A 175 -0.01 -2.71 3.26
N VAL A 176 -0.79 -2.68 4.34
CA VAL A 176 -1.47 -3.87 4.90
C VAL A 176 -2.98 -3.81 4.78
N ALA A 177 -3.56 -2.62 4.64
CA ALA A 177 -4.97 -2.44 4.37
C ALA A 177 -5.24 -1.11 3.67
N LYS A 178 -6.39 -1.02 2.99
CA LYS A 178 -6.93 0.23 2.45
C LYS A 178 -8.43 0.30 2.66
N TYR A 179 -8.95 1.49 2.69
CA TYR A 179 -10.37 1.78 2.63
C TYR A 179 -10.66 2.79 1.53
N ARG A 180 -11.76 2.60 0.80
CA ARG A 180 -12.24 3.53 -0.21
C ARG A 180 -13.75 3.43 -0.34
N ASN A 181 -14.46 4.54 -0.13
CA ASN A 181 -15.90 4.57 -0.23
C ASN A 181 -16.40 5.98 -0.56
N ASN A 182 -17.27 6.13 -1.54
CA ASN A 182 -17.87 7.41 -1.96
C ASN A 182 -19.27 7.66 -1.39
N GLU A 183 -19.86 6.69 -0.70
CA GLU A 183 -21.19 6.78 -0.11
C GLU A 183 -21.15 7.04 1.41
N ILE A 184 -19.96 6.89 2.03
CA ILE A 184 -19.82 7.08 3.47
C ILE A 184 -20.08 8.52 3.87
N LYS A 185 -20.95 8.71 4.87
CA LYS A 185 -21.16 10.03 5.44
C LYS A 185 -19.95 10.44 6.27
N PRO A 186 -19.43 11.68 6.11
CA PRO A 186 -18.25 12.15 6.85
C PRO A 186 -18.34 11.98 8.38
N MET A 187 -19.54 12.08 8.94
CA MET A 187 -19.78 11.88 10.38
C MET A 187 -19.64 10.43 10.86
N LEU A 188 -19.74 9.44 9.95
CA LEU A 188 -19.57 8.01 10.27
C LEU A 188 -18.16 7.52 9.99
N PHE A 189 -17.42 8.21 9.15
CA PHE A 189 -16.09 7.82 8.73
C PHE A 189 -15.08 7.72 9.89
N PRO A 190 -15.08 8.62 10.91
CA PRO A 190 -14.22 8.50 12.09
C PRO A 190 -14.37 7.16 12.83
N ASN A 191 -15.58 6.61 12.91
CA ASN A 191 -15.79 5.33 13.59
C ASN A 191 -15.08 4.17 12.87
N ILE A 192 -15.08 4.18 11.52
CA ILE A 192 -14.39 3.16 10.73
C ILE A 192 -12.88 3.30 10.91
N ILE A 193 -12.35 4.52 10.84
CA ILE A 193 -10.92 4.79 11.05
C ILE A 193 -10.51 4.33 12.45
N PHE A 194 -11.29 4.64 13.47
CA PHE A 194 -11.04 4.29 14.87
C PHE A 194 -10.97 2.76 15.07
N GLU A 195 -11.96 2.02 14.56
CA GLU A 195 -11.99 0.56 14.66
C GLU A 195 -10.78 -0.08 13.95
N VAL A 196 -10.45 0.41 12.77
CA VAL A 196 -9.28 -0.09 12.02
C VAL A 196 -7.99 0.27 12.77
N ALA A 197 -7.85 1.49 13.27
CA ALA A 197 -6.67 1.92 14.00
C ALA A 197 -6.44 1.08 15.27
N LYS A 198 -7.51 0.77 16.01
CA LYS A 198 -7.44 -0.13 17.18
C LYS A 198 -7.01 -1.53 16.79
N ASN A 199 -7.54 -2.07 15.71
CA ASN A 199 -7.18 -3.39 15.23
C ASN A 199 -5.72 -3.47 14.77
N TYR A 200 -5.11 -2.36 14.34
CA TYR A 200 -3.70 -2.25 13.98
C TYR A 200 -2.88 -1.58 15.11
N ASN A 201 -2.92 -2.17 16.30
CA ASN A 201 -2.12 -1.83 17.48
C ASN A 201 -2.18 -0.36 17.91
N ASN A 202 -3.33 0.28 17.79
CA ASN A 202 -3.52 1.72 17.99
C ASN A 202 -2.63 2.55 17.04
N ALA A 203 -2.76 2.32 15.75
CA ALA A 203 -2.02 2.98 14.69
C ALA A 203 -2.01 4.52 14.82
N TYR A 204 -0.92 5.15 14.44
CA TYR A 204 -0.88 6.61 14.31
C TYR A 204 -1.74 7.06 13.14
N ILE A 205 -2.54 8.11 13.33
CA ILE A 205 -3.44 8.63 12.30
C ILE A 205 -3.00 10.02 11.86
N LEU A 206 -2.81 10.23 10.56
CA LEU A 206 -2.61 11.54 9.96
C LEU A 206 -3.73 11.84 8.98
N CYS A 207 -4.63 12.75 9.35
CA CYS A 207 -5.73 13.19 8.49
C CYS A 207 -5.32 14.40 7.64
N GLU A 208 -5.76 14.44 6.39
CA GLU A 208 -5.85 15.70 5.66
C GLU A 208 -6.99 16.52 6.25
N VAL A 209 -6.71 17.80 6.58
CA VAL A 209 -7.66 18.67 7.29
C VAL A 209 -8.16 19.84 6.43
N ASN A 210 -8.17 19.66 5.13
CA ASN A 210 -8.88 20.58 4.26
C ASN A 210 -10.39 20.33 4.37
N ASP A 211 -11.18 21.38 4.30
CA ASP A 211 -12.64 21.32 4.32
C ASP A 211 -13.20 20.47 5.50
N ILE A 212 -13.79 19.32 5.18
CA ILE A 212 -14.47 18.43 6.13
C ILE A 212 -13.50 17.55 6.94
N GLY A 213 -12.26 17.41 6.48
CA GLY A 213 -11.25 16.59 7.18
C GLY A 213 -10.92 17.07 8.59
N ASP A 214 -11.02 18.38 8.85
CA ASP A 214 -10.86 18.93 10.19
C ASP A 214 -11.93 18.41 11.18
N GLN A 215 -13.16 18.22 10.72
CA GLN A 215 -14.23 17.64 11.53
C GLN A 215 -13.95 16.14 11.82
N VAL A 216 -13.49 15.39 10.83
CA VAL A 216 -13.14 13.97 11.00
C VAL A 216 -12.01 13.81 12.02
N ALA A 217 -10.95 14.62 11.91
CA ALA A 217 -9.83 14.61 12.84
C ALA A 217 -10.27 15.02 14.26
N SER A 218 -11.15 16.02 14.37
CA SER A 218 -11.71 16.49 15.65
C SER A 218 -12.57 15.43 16.32
N LEU A 219 -13.46 14.75 15.57
CA LEU A 219 -14.28 13.64 16.08
C LEU A 219 -13.42 12.47 16.55
N LEU A 220 -12.36 12.12 15.83
CA LEU A 220 -11.42 11.08 16.25
C LEU A 220 -10.75 11.44 17.58
N HIS A 221 -10.26 12.66 17.71
CA HIS A 221 -9.45 13.04 18.85
C HIS A 221 -10.29 13.38 20.10
N TYR A 222 -11.37 14.15 19.95
CA TYR A 222 -12.16 14.64 21.08
C TYR A 222 -13.33 13.74 21.43
N ASP A 223 -14.11 13.26 20.46
CA ASP A 223 -15.33 12.49 20.73
C ASP A 223 -15.03 11.00 20.94
N LEU A 224 -14.12 10.43 20.13
CA LEU A 224 -13.68 9.04 20.26
C LEU A 224 -12.43 8.89 21.16
N GLU A 225 -11.92 10.01 21.70
CA GLU A 225 -10.76 10.08 22.61
C GLU A 225 -9.52 9.32 22.08
N TYR A 226 -9.33 9.32 20.76
CA TYR A 226 -8.19 8.62 20.14
C TYR A 226 -6.92 9.46 20.25
N GLN A 227 -5.96 9.00 21.04
CA GLN A 227 -4.76 9.76 21.40
C GLN A 227 -3.72 9.84 20.27
N ASN A 228 -3.66 8.84 19.40
CA ASN A 228 -2.62 8.74 18.37
C ASN A 228 -2.97 9.49 17.08
N VAL A 229 -3.75 10.57 17.16
CA VAL A 229 -3.95 11.51 16.06
C VAL A 229 -2.77 12.46 16.00
N LEU A 230 -2.05 12.45 14.87
CA LEU A 230 -0.87 13.29 14.66
C LEU A 230 -1.27 14.76 14.46
N MET A 231 -0.52 15.65 15.11
CA MET A 231 -0.73 17.09 15.06
C MET A 231 0.34 17.77 14.22
N CYS A 232 -0.03 18.81 13.49
CA CYS A 232 0.89 19.65 12.75
C CYS A 232 0.94 21.07 13.31
N SER A 233 2.11 21.71 13.27
CA SER A 233 2.33 23.10 13.62
C SER A 233 3.02 23.85 12.49
N MET A 234 2.80 25.16 12.39
CA MET A 234 3.50 26.02 11.42
C MET A 234 4.82 26.49 12.00
N ARG A 235 5.94 26.18 11.33
CA ARG A 235 7.29 26.61 11.72
C ARG A 235 7.90 27.52 10.66
N GLY A 236 7.53 28.79 10.65
CA GLY A 236 8.14 29.81 9.81
C GLY A 236 8.36 29.39 8.35
N ARG A 237 9.61 29.39 7.87
CA ARG A 237 9.97 28.99 6.50
C ARG A 237 9.89 27.48 6.25
N ALA A 238 9.96 26.65 7.27
CA ALA A 238 9.85 25.20 7.12
C ALA A 238 8.42 24.74 6.80
N GLY A 239 7.42 25.64 6.94
CA GLY A 239 6.02 25.31 6.67
C GLY A 239 5.41 24.45 7.79
N GLN A 240 4.58 23.50 7.39
CA GLN A 240 3.97 22.56 8.34
C GLN A 240 4.97 21.48 8.73
N VAL A 241 5.01 21.17 10.03
CA VAL A 241 5.82 20.09 10.59
C VAL A 241 4.97 19.30 11.58
N VAL A 242 5.15 17.99 11.61
CA VAL A 242 4.52 17.11 12.59
C VAL A 242 5.26 17.26 13.93
N GLY A 243 4.53 17.26 15.04
CA GLY A 243 5.12 17.31 16.36
C GLY A 243 4.11 17.05 17.47
N GLN A 244 4.60 16.76 18.66
CA GLN A 244 3.77 16.65 19.84
C GLN A 244 3.25 18.04 20.24
N GLY A 245 1.94 18.17 20.48
CA GLY A 245 1.14 19.39 20.62
C GLY A 245 1.52 20.42 21.70
N PHE A 246 2.69 20.36 22.32
CA PHE A 246 3.08 21.19 23.47
C PHE A 246 3.88 22.47 23.15
N SER A 247 4.09 22.78 21.89
CA SER A 247 4.88 23.98 21.54
C SER A 247 3.96 25.17 21.25
N GLY A 248 3.37 25.84 22.23
CA GLY A 248 2.74 27.17 22.27
C GLY A 248 2.33 27.94 21.01
N LYS A 249 2.44 27.35 19.83
CA LYS A 249 2.06 27.83 18.50
C LYS A 249 0.81 27.10 18.04
N LYS A 250 0.00 27.73 17.18
CA LYS A 250 -1.21 27.13 16.61
C LYS A 250 -0.91 25.75 16.06
N THR A 251 -1.28 24.72 16.81
CA THR A 251 -1.29 23.33 16.38
C THR A 251 -2.67 23.00 15.82
N GLN A 252 -2.73 22.15 14.80
CA GLN A 252 -3.96 21.61 14.25
C GLN A 252 -3.87 20.08 14.24
N LEU A 253 -4.99 19.42 14.40
CA LEU A 253 -5.10 17.97 14.22
C LEU A 253 -4.95 17.65 12.74
N GLY A 254 -3.91 16.85 12.37
CA GLY A 254 -3.68 16.50 10.98
C GLY A 254 -2.89 17.54 10.17
N VAL A 255 -2.82 17.31 8.86
CA VAL A 255 -2.03 18.11 7.91
C VAL A 255 -2.95 18.88 6.94
N LYS A 256 -2.70 20.18 6.77
CA LYS A 256 -3.36 20.96 5.73
C LYS A 256 -2.65 20.76 4.39
N MET A 257 -3.34 20.21 3.40
CA MET A 257 -2.79 20.02 2.07
C MET A 257 -2.58 21.37 1.37
N SER A 258 -1.37 21.86 1.46
CA SER A 258 -0.90 23.03 0.70
C SER A 258 -0.15 22.58 -0.55
N LYS A 259 0.03 23.49 -1.52
CA LYS A 259 0.85 23.21 -2.72
C LYS A 259 2.23 22.68 -2.37
N THR A 260 2.85 23.20 -1.29
CA THR A 260 4.17 22.76 -0.82
C THR A 260 4.12 21.35 -0.25
N VAL A 261 3.14 21.05 0.62
CA VAL A 261 2.96 19.70 1.21
C VAL A 261 2.72 18.68 0.11
N LYS A 262 1.78 18.96 -0.82
CA LYS A 262 1.49 18.07 -1.97
C LYS A 262 2.72 17.83 -2.84
N LYS A 263 3.47 18.89 -3.18
CA LYS A 263 4.68 18.78 -3.99
C LYS A 263 5.78 17.96 -3.31
N VAL A 264 6.07 18.25 -2.05
CA VAL A 264 7.08 17.52 -1.27
C VAL A 264 6.65 16.06 -1.09
N GLY A 265 5.40 15.81 -0.72
CA GLY A 265 4.85 14.47 -0.58
C GLY A 265 4.92 13.67 -1.88
N ALA A 266 4.52 14.27 -3.01
CA ALA A 266 4.58 13.61 -4.31
C ALA A 266 6.03 13.25 -4.73
N LEU A 267 6.97 14.17 -4.58
CA LEU A 267 8.39 13.89 -4.89
C LEU A 267 8.98 12.79 -4.00
N ASN A 268 8.65 12.80 -2.71
CA ASN A 268 9.07 11.74 -1.79
C ASN A 268 8.39 10.41 -2.13
N LEU A 269 7.09 10.42 -2.50
CA LEU A 269 6.37 9.22 -2.95
C LEU A 269 7.06 8.58 -4.15
N LYS A 270 7.45 9.41 -5.14
CA LYS A 270 8.25 8.93 -6.27
C LYS A 270 9.50 8.20 -5.79
N THR A 271 10.28 8.83 -4.91
CA THR A 271 11.53 8.26 -4.41
C THR A 271 11.31 6.94 -3.67
N ILE A 272 10.35 6.88 -2.75
CA ILE A 272 10.14 5.66 -1.94
C ILE A 272 9.58 4.49 -2.77
N ILE A 273 8.82 4.76 -3.84
CA ILE A 273 8.33 3.72 -4.75
C ILE A 273 9.44 3.27 -5.71
N GLU A 274 10.18 4.20 -6.31
CA GLU A 274 11.25 3.88 -7.28
C GLU A 274 12.44 3.16 -6.62
N GLU A 275 12.69 3.42 -5.34
CA GLU A 275 13.73 2.76 -4.54
C GLU A 275 13.26 1.52 -3.76
N ASP A 276 12.06 1.00 -4.03
CA ASP A 276 11.47 -0.17 -3.36
C ASP A 276 11.39 -0.05 -1.82
N LYS A 277 11.23 1.17 -1.29
CA LYS A 277 11.10 1.46 0.14
C LYS A 277 9.67 1.33 0.67
N LEU A 278 8.69 1.28 -0.23
CA LEU A 278 7.28 1.03 0.08
C LEU A 278 6.77 -0.11 -0.78
N TYR A 279 6.32 -1.17 -0.13
CA TYR A 279 5.67 -2.30 -0.79
C TYR A 279 4.15 -2.18 -0.70
N PHE A 280 3.48 -2.33 -1.82
CA PHE A 280 2.02 -2.41 -1.92
C PHE A 280 1.61 -3.27 -3.10
N ASN A 281 0.49 -3.95 -2.97
CA ASN A 281 -0.04 -4.91 -3.95
C ASN A 281 -1.54 -4.68 -4.20
N ASP A 282 -1.99 -3.44 -4.14
CA ASP A 282 -3.37 -3.06 -4.38
C ASP A 282 -3.60 -2.55 -5.80
N TYR A 283 -4.63 -3.10 -6.46
CA TYR A 283 -4.98 -2.72 -7.83
C TYR A 283 -5.44 -1.27 -7.96
N ASP A 284 -6.30 -0.79 -7.04
CA ASP A 284 -6.87 0.55 -7.16
C ASP A 284 -5.79 1.62 -6.98
N ILE A 285 -4.86 1.40 -6.04
CA ILE A 285 -3.69 2.27 -5.84
C ILE A 285 -2.82 2.30 -7.09
N ILE A 286 -2.49 1.14 -7.66
CA ILE A 286 -1.69 1.08 -8.89
C ILE A 286 -2.45 1.80 -10.02
N SER A 287 -3.75 1.58 -10.15
CA SER A 287 -4.58 2.24 -11.15
C SER A 287 -4.57 3.77 -11.01
N GLU A 288 -4.72 4.31 -9.79
CA GLU A 288 -4.65 5.75 -9.56
C GLU A 288 -3.25 6.32 -9.86
N LEU A 289 -2.18 5.64 -9.44
CA LEU A 289 -0.80 6.08 -9.74
C LEU A 289 -0.50 6.13 -11.23
N THR A 290 -1.21 5.37 -12.05
CA THR A 290 -1.04 5.36 -13.51
C THR A 290 -1.67 6.54 -14.22
N THR A 291 -2.62 7.18 -13.57
CA THR A 291 -3.31 8.39 -14.04
C THR A 291 -2.94 9.63 -13.23
N PHE A 292 -2.03 9.48 -12.26
CA PHE A 292 -1.55 10.59 -11.41
C PHE A 292 -0.43 11.33 -12.11
N ILE A 293 -0.77 12.43 -12.76
CA ILE A 293 0.10 13.18 -13.68
C ILE A 293 0.51 14.54 -13.13
N GLN A 294 1.58 15.06 -13.68
CA GLN A 294 1.98 16.44 -13.41
C GLN A 294 1.09 17.42 -14.20
N LYS A 295 0.32 18.23 -13.49
CA LYS A 295 -0.43 19.36 -14.06
C LYS A 295 0.19 20.68 -13.62
N THR A 296 0.73 21.46 -14.54
CA THR A 296 1.35 22.79 -14.31
C THR A 296 2.36 22.79 -13.15
N ASN A 297 1.91 22.97 -11.90
CA ASN A 297 2.75 23.04 -10.70
C ASN A 297 2.30 22.05 -9.59
N SER A 298 1.45 21.11 -9.91
CA SER A 298 0.90 20.11 -8.98
C SER A 298 0.85 18.73 -9.62
N PHE A 299 0.49 17.72 -8.83
CA PHE A 299 0.20 16.38 -9.31
C PHE A 299 -1.26 16.08 -9.01
N GLU A 300 -2.00 15.60 -9.98
CA GLU A 300 -3.44 15.33 -9.86
C GLU A 300 -3.80 14.18 -10.79
N ALA A 301 -4.95 13.53 -10.54
CA ALA A 301 -5.49 12.57 -11.48
C ALA A 301 -5.79 13.23 -12.83
N GLU A 302 -5.74 12.45 -13.90
CA GLU A 302 -6.30 12.83 -15.19
C GLU A 302 -7.81 13.11 -15.09
N ASP A 303 -8.32 13.90 -16.02
CA ASP A 303 -9.74 14.26 -16.03
C ASP A 303 -10.62 13.00 -16.14
N GLY A 304 -11.53 12.84 -15.19
CA GLY A 304 -12.40 11.67 -15.07
C GLY A 304 -11.79 10.48 -14.31
N CYS A 305 -10.58 10.62 -13.75
CA CYS A 305 -9.94 9.66 -12.87
C CYS A 305 -9.93 10.17 -11.42
N ASN A 306 -9.69 9.26 -10.48
CA ASN A 306 -9.61 9.57 -9.05
C ASN A 306 -8.14 9.49 -8.58
N ASP A 307 -7.81 10.21 -7.51
CA ASP A 307 -6.49 10.20 -6.86
C ASP A 307 -6.55 10.08 -5.33
N ASP A 308 -7.68 9.67 -4.77
CA ASP A 308 -7.92 9.63 -3.32
C ASP A 308 -6.92 8.73 -2.57
N LEU A 309 -6.67 7.52 -3.09
CA LEU A 309 -5.69 6.59 -2.53
C LEU A 309 -4.25 7.05 -2.82
N ALA A 310 -4.00 7.60 -4.01
CA ALA A 310 -2.71 8.20 -4.33
C ALA A 310 -2.41 9.38 -3.41
N MET A 311 -3.42 10.20 -3.06
CA MET A 311 -3.29 11.28 -2.08
C MET A 311 -3.00 10.77 -0.67
N CYS A 312 -3.62 9.68 -0.23
CA CYS A 312 -3.24 9.02 1.03
C CYS A 312 -1.75 8.64 1.04
N LEU A 313 -1.22 8.10 -0.07
CA LEU A 313 0.22 7.80 -0.19
C LEU A 313 1.09 9.06 -0.24
N VAL A 314 0.62 10.15 -0.86
CA VAL A 314 1.31 11.45 -0.85
C VAL A 314 1.43 12.01 0.58
N ILE A 315 0.36 11.91 1.36
CA ILE A 315 0.35 12.30 2.78
C ILE A 315 1.34 11.45 3.57
N TYR A 316 1.35 10.14 3.35
CA TYR A 316 2.30 9.21 3.96
C TYR A 316 3.76 9.56 3.61
N ALA A 317 4.06 9.77 2.34
CA ALA A 317 5.40 10.11 1.88
C ALA A 317 5.89 11.48 2.42
N TRP A 318 4.97 12.43 2.62
CA TRP A 318 5.26 13.67 3.32
C TRP A 318 5.58 13.44 4.79
N LEU A 319 4.81 12.56 5.47
CA LEU A 319 5.03 12.21 6.89
C LEU A 319 6.40 11.55 7.10
N VAL A 320 6.78 10.59 6.26
CA VAL A 320 8.08 9.89 6.33
C VAL A 320 9.27 10.85 6.25
N ALA A 321 9.13 11.98 5.56
CA ALA A 321 10.17 12.99 5.46
C ALA A 321 10.29 13.88 6.72
N GLN A 322 9.34 13.81 7.66
CA GLN A 322 9.37 14.63 8.87
C GLN A 322 10.36 14.10 9.91
N ASP A 323 11.06 14.98 10.57
CA ASP A 323 12.04 14.60 11.61
C ASP A 323 11.35 13.85 12.76
N TYR A 324 10.13 14.27 13.13
CA TYR A 324 9.34 13.57 14.15
C TYR A 324 9.10 12.09 13.81
N PHE A 325 8.79 11.78 12.54
CA PHE A 325 8.59 10.40 12.11
C PHE A 325 9.88 9.57 12.20
N LYS A 326 11.01 10.18 11.82
CA LYS A 326 12.32 9.54 11.96
C LYS A 326 12.67 9.28 13.41
N GLU A 327 12.42 10.26 14.29
CA GLU A 327 12.62 10.09 15.73
C GLU A 327 11.72 8.99 16.31
N LEU A 328 10.45 8.91 15.87
CA LEU A 328 9.51 7.88 16.30
C LEU A 328 10.04 6.48 15.93
N THR A 329 10.38 6.26 14.67
CA THR A 329 10.89 4.97 14.20
C THR A 329 12.26 4.63 14.78
N ASP A 330 13.14 5.60 14.98
CA ASP A 330 14.44 5.38 15.62
C ASP A 330 14.33 5.03 17.11
N GLN A 331 13.38 5.63 17.83
CA GLN A 331 13.12 5.30 19.24
C GLN A 331 12.60 3.88 19.39
N ASP A 332 11.68 3.48 18.52
CA ASP A 332 11.13 2.13 18.52
C ASP A 332 12.17 1.08 18.13
N ILE A 333 13.04 1.38 17.17
CA ILE A 333 14.19 0.52 16.84
C ILE A 333 15.12 0.37 18.03
N ARG A 334 15.48 1.46 18.73
CA ARG A 334 16.33 1.40 19.92
C ARG A 334 15.69 0.61 21.06
N LYS A 335 14.38 0.80 21.28
CA LYS A 335 13.64 0.06 22.30
C LYS A 335 13.64 -1.45 22.00
N ARG A 336 13.38 -1.84 20.74
CA ARG A 336 13.44 -3.25 20.32
C ARG A 336 14.83 -3.83 20.44
N LEU A 337 15.87 -3.11 20.01
CA LEU A 337 17.26 -3.55 20.19
C LEU A 337 17.59 -3.76 21.68
N TYR A 338 17.10 -2.88 22.54
CA TYR A 338 17.27 -3.03 23.97
C TYR A 338 16.49 -4.24 24.53
N GLU A 339 15.25 -4.45 24.09
CA GLU A 339 14.43 -5.62 24.48
C GLU A 339 15.03 -6.93 23.94
N ASP A 340 15.53 -6.94 22.69
CA ASP A 340 16.22 -8.09 22.11
C ASP A 340 17.52 -8.41 22.87
N GLN A 341 18.31 -7.40 23.22
CA GLN A 341 19.51 -7.59 24.06
C GLN A 341 19.15 -8.10 25.44
N LYS A 342 18.10 -7.56 26.07
CA LYS A 342 17.62 -8.02 27.36
C LYS A 342 17.15 -9.48 27.29
N ASN A 343 16.38 -9.86 26.26
CA ASN A 343 15.92 -11.23 26.05
C ASN A 343 17.10 -12.19 25.78
N GLN A 344 18.13 -11.75 25.05
CA GLN A 344 19.35 -12.53 24.87
C GLN A 344 20.08 -12.71 26.19
N ILE A 345 20.24 -11.64 26.97
CA ILE A 345 20.86 -11.71 28.31
C ILE A 345 20.04 -12.64 29.24
N GLU A 346 18.70 -12.55 29.24
CA GLU A 346 17.83 -13.42 29.98
C GLU A 346 17.90 -14.90 29.51
N GLN A 347 18.12 -15.14 28.23
CA GLN A 347 18.35 -16.48 27.67
C GLN A 347 19.75 -17.01 28.04
N ASP A 348 20.76 -16.14 27.99
CA ASP A 348 22.13 -16.49 28.40
C ASP A 348 22.27 -16.63 29.92
N MET A 349 21.42 -15.93 30.69
CA MET A 349 21.25 -16.08 32.13
C MET A 349 20.21 -17.15 32.51
N SER A 350 19.69 -17.90 31.53
CA SER A 350 18.96 -19.12 31.81
C SER A 350 19.84 -19.94 32.76
N PRO A 351 19.37 -20.32 33.98
CA PRO A 351 20.24 -20.88 35.00
C PRO A 351 20.97 -22.03 34.34
N PHE A 352 22.29 -21.96 34.37
CA PHE A 352 23.09 -23.16 34.20
C PHE A 352 22.43 -24.16 35.12
N GLY A 353 21.65 -25.07 34.55
CA GLY A 353 21.11 -26.15 35.33
C GLY A 353 22.34 -26.80 35.96
N PHE A 354 22.49 -26.65 37.25
CA PHE A 354 23.36 -27.53 37.99
C PHE A 354 22.85 -28.92 37.64
N ILE A 355 23.55 -29.58 36.73
CA ILE A 355 23.43 -31.02 36.59
C ILE A 355 23.89 -31.53 37.95
N VAL A 356 22.96 -31.74 38.84
CA VAL A 356 23.18 -32.51 40.06
C VAL A 356 23.33 -33.92 39.54
N ASP A 357 24.59 -34.28 39.30
CA ASP A 357 25.01 -35.64 39.09
C ASP A 357 24.72 -36.33 40.40
N GLY A 358 23.67 -37.12 40.49
CA GLY A 358 23.03 -37.77 41.65
C GLY A 358 23.90 -38.33 42.79
N ASN A 359 25.07 -37.74 43.04
CA ASN A 359 25.90 -37.92 44.20
C ASN A 359 25.73 -36.68 45.10
N GLU A 360 24.85 -36.77 46.08
CA GLU A 360 24.76 -35.85 47.18
C GLU A 360 26.07 -35.94 48.04
N SER A 361 27.06 -35.16 47.63
CA SER A 361 28.06 -34.71 48.58
C SER A 361 27.49 -33.45 49.24
N THR A 362 26.93 -33.64 50.42
CA THR A 362 26.41 -32.59 51.31
C THR A 362 27.52 -31.73 51.84
N ASN A 363 28.02 -30.80 51.04
CA ASN A 363 29.05 -29.85 51.49
C ASN A 363 28.46 -28.54 52.02
N PHE A 364 27.15 -28.52 52.35
CA PHE A 364 26.50 -27.35 52.92
C PHE A 364 25.91 -27.70 54.31
N VAL A 365 26.13 -26.81 55.26
CA VAL A 365 25.53 -26.87 56.57
C VAL A 365 24.71 -25.61 56.83
N ASP A 366 23.45 -25.78 57.24
CA ASP A 366 22.60 -24.67 57.68
C ASP A 366 22.89 -24.39 59.17
N VAL A 367 23.45 -23.21 59.46
CA VAL A 367 23.70 -22.75 60.84
C VAL A 367 22.92 -21.45 61.04
N ASN A 368 21.93 -21.46 61.92
CA ASN A 368 21.07 -20.33 62.29
C ASN A 368 20.29 -19.71 61.10
N GLY A 369 19.97 -20.49 60.07
CA GLY A 369 19.24 -20.02 58.88
C GLY A 369 20.12 -19.50 57.74
N ASP A 370 21.43 -19.54 57.91
CA ASP A 370 22.42 -19.21 56.88
C ASP A 370 23.08 -20.46 56.32
N ARG A 371 23.32 -20.54 55.03
CA ARG A 371 24.02 -21.66 54.38
C ARG A 371 25.50 -21.40 54.29
N TRP A 372 26.28 -22.36 54.80
CA TRP A 372 27.72 -22.34 54.78
C TRP A 372 28.27 -23.48 53.94
N PHE A 373 29.27 -23.18 53.14
CA PHE A 373 30.02 -24.20 52.40
C PHE A 373 31.12 -24.77 53.29
N VAL A 374 31.20 -26.11 53.37
CA VAL A 374 32.25 -26.82 54.13
C VAL A 374 33.18 -27.50 53.12
N ASP A 375 34.43 -27.14 53.10
CA ASP A 375 35.42 -27.73 52.20
C ASP A 375 35.87 -29.17 52.68
N GLU A 376 36.70 -29.79 51.85
CA GLU A 376 37.19 -31.15 52.12
C GLU A 376 38.01 -31.26 53.44
N TYR A 377 38.44 -30.15 54.01
CA TYR A 377 39.22 -30.06 55.25
C TYR A 377 38.35 -29.65 56.45
N GLY A 378 37.03 -29.38 56.21
CA GLY A 378 36.09 -29.03 57.25
C GLY A 378 36.04 -27.54 57.60
N ASP A 379 36.64 -26.68 56.78
CA ASP A 379 36.57 -25.23 56.95
C ASP A 379 35.29 -24.73 56.42
N MET A 380 34.61 -23.80 57.13
CA MET A 380 33.30 -23.20 56.77
C MET A 380 33.53 -21.82 56.21
N SER A 381 33.02 -21.58 54.97
CA SER A 381 33.01 -20.27 54.32
C SER A 381 31.59 -19.82 54.04
N TYR A 382 31.33 -18.50 54.17
CA TYR A 382 30.03 -17.93 53.91
C TYR A 382 29.80 -17.79 52.40
N MET A 383 28.59 -18.09 51.92
CA MET A 383 28.28 -18.20 50.50
C MET A 383 28.51 -16.91 49.69
N TRP A 384 28.63 -15.75 50.35
CA TRP A 384 28.86 -14.47 49.66
C TRP A 384 30.34 -14.19 49.34
N ASP A 385 31.27 -15.00 49.81
CA ASP A 385 32.71 -14.82 49.52
C ASP A 385 33.12 -15.40 48.14
N TYR A 386 32.17 -16.01 47.41
CA TYR A 386 32.38 -16.68 46.13
C TYR A 386 31.47 -16.16 44.98
N MET A 387 30.80 -14.99 45.15
CA MET A 387 30.06 -14.31 44.06
C MET A 387 30.79 -13.11 43.51
#